data_fb9c6db496e71118d619c93532c9757f
#
_entry.id   fb9c6db496e71118d619c93532c9757f
#
_cell.length_a   1.000
_cell.length_b   1.000
_cell.length_c   1.000
_cell.angle_alpha   90.00
_cell.angle_beta   90.00
_cell.angle_gamma   90.00
#
_symmetry.space_group_name_H-M   'P 1'
#
loop_
_entity.id
_entity.type
_entity.pdbx_description
1 polymer ?
#
loop_
_entity_poly.entity_id
_entity_poly.type
_entity_poly.pdbx_seq_one_letter_code
_entity_poly.pdbx_strand_id
1 'polypeptide(L)'
;MTAPMDLPVSVIICAYTEARWTDLRAAIAALRTQQVPPHEMIVVVDHNPALFERASAEPALEGARVLANTGPRGLSGARNAGVAHARGAILAFLDDDAIPEPDWLARLLEAYRDPRVIAAGGAIEPLWPAGRPRWFPEEFDWVVGCTYRGVPTAPTPVQRLIGCNMSFRREAFDLAGSFRSEIGQVGDDLMRSDDTEFTIRLWQRCGDRVLLFVPQARVRHRVTEGRASWAYFRSRCYAEGFSKAQMARLVGSRDGLAAERDYVARTLPAGVARGLAESVTGRDTAGIRRSGAILAGLAITGFGYVSGALVGRLDAQRRQGLAQYLLPRGAR
;
A
#
# COMPACT_ATOMS: atom_id res chain seq x y z
N MET A 1 22.53 4.81 -26.37
CA MET A 1 21.21 4.21 -26.04
C MET A 1 21.45 2.74 -25.74
N THR A 2 21.49 2.37 -24.47
CA THR A 2 21.55 0.95 -24.04
C THR A 2 20.21 0.28 -24.39
N ALA A 3 20.27 -0.92 -24.99
CA ALA A 3 19.10 -1.71 -25.31
C ALA A 3 18.15 -1.84 -24.09
N PRO A 4 16.84 -1.83 -24.28
CA PRO A 4 15.91 -2.07 -23.18
C PRO A 4 16.27 -3.42 -22.57
N MET A 5 16.46 -3.47 -21.26
CA MET A 5 16.56 -4.73 -20.53
C MET A 5 15.22 -5.43 -20.68
N ASP A 6 15.24 -6.56 -21.40
CA ASP A 6 14.04 -7.38 -21.64
C ASP A 6 13.73 -8.18 -20.35
N LEU A 7 13.26 -7.46 -19.32
CA LEU A 7 12.79 -8.06 -18.07
C LEU A 7 11.28 -8.28 -18.21
N PRO A 8 10.81 -9.52 -18.41
CA PRO A 8 9.38 -9.79 -18.50
C PRO A 8 8.68 -9.42 -17.19
N VAL A 9 7.61 -8.62 -17.31
CA VAL A 9 6.82 -8.14 -16.16
C VAL A 9 5.49 -8.86 -16.11
N SER A 10 5.17 -9.49 -14.97
CA SER A 10 3.82 -9.91 -14.65
C SER A 10 3.14 -8.81 -13.83
N VAL A 11 2.03 -8.27 -14.33
CA VAL A 11 1.19 -7.34 -13.56
C VAL A 11 0.08 -8.13 -12.88
N ILE A 12 0.00 -8.04 -11.56
CA ILE A 12 -0.95 -8.77 -10.71
C ILE A 12 -1.95 -7.76 -10.13
N ILE A 13 -3.24 -8.00 -10.39
CA ILE A 13 -4.37 -7.23 -9.87
C ILE A 13 -5.21 -8.16 -9.00
N CYS A 14 -5.48 -7.78 -7.75
CA CYS A 14 -6.36 -8.52 -6.86
C CYS A 14 -7.75 -7.84 -6.81
N ALA A 15 -8.81 -8.62 -7.06
CA ALA A 15 -10.19 -8.14 -7.06
C ALA A 15 -11.05 -9.01 -6.14
N TYR A 16 -11.99 -8.41 -5.39
CA TYR A 16 -12.84 -9.15 -4.43
C TYR A 16 -14.32 -8.75 -4.50
N THR A 17 -14.65 -7.65 -5.16
CA THR A 17 -16.00 -7.09 -5.19
C THR A 17 -16.41 -6.61 -6.58
N GLU A 18 -17.67 -6.84 -6.94
CA GLU A 18 -18.25 -6.33 -8.18
C GLU A 18 -18.46 -4.80 -8.17
N ALA A 19 -18.46 -4.18 -6.99
CA ALA A 19 -18.60 -2.73 -6.87
C ALA A 19 -17.48 -1.95 -7.57
N ARG A 20 -16.32 -2.57 -7.81
CA ARG A 20 -15.17 -2.01 -8.53
C ARG A 20 -15.03 -2.51 -9.97
N TRP A 21 -16.08 -3.12 -10.50
CA TRP A 21 -16.04 -3.70 -11.84
C TRP A 21 -15.57 -2.72 -12.93
N THR A 22 -16.12 -1.50 -12.92
CA THR A 22 -15.75 -0.46 -13.88
C THR A 22 -14.30 -0.03 -13.72
N ASP A 23 -13.80 0.02 -12.48
CA ASP A 23 -12.43 0.39 -12.17
C ASP A 23 -11.45 -0.69 -12.65
N LEU A 24 -11.74 -1.96 -12.39
CA LEU A 24 -10.95 -3.11 -12.88
C LEU A 24 -10.81 -3.09 -14.41
N ARG A 25 -11.91 -2.84 -15.12
CA ARG A 25 -11.87 -2.72 -16.59
C ARG A 25 -11.00 -1.55 -17.04
N ALA A 26 -11.07 -0.41 -16.36
CA ALA A 26 -10.24 0.75 -16.65
C ALA A 26 -8.75 0.47 -16.38
N ALA A 27 -8.41 -0.24 -15.30
CA ALA A 27 -7.05 -0.67 -14.99
C ALA A 27 -6.46 -1.56 -16.09
N ILE A 28 -7.21 -2.59 -16.53
CA ILE A 28 -6.79 -3.47 -17.64
C ILE A 28 -6.64 -2.70 -18.95
N ALA A 29 -7.57 -1.81 -19.27
CA ALA A 29 -7.48 -0.98 -20.48
C ALA A 29 -6.22 -0.09 -20.46
N ALA A 30 -5.89 0.51 -19.31
CA ALA A 30 -4.68 1.32 -19.16
C ALA A 30 -3.39 0.48 -19.25
N LEU A 31 -3.40 -0.77 -18.79
CA LEU A 31 -2.27 -1.69 -18.93
C LEU A 31 -2.01 -2.10 -20.39
N ARG A 32 -3.05 -2.23 -21.18
CA ARG A 32 -2.93 -2.54 -22.63
C ARG A 32 -2.29 -1.41 -23.43
N THR A 33 -2.42 -0.18 -22.95
CA THR A 33 -1.91 1.03 -23.62
C THR A 33 -0.58 1.52 -23.05
N GLN A 34 0.09 0.71 -22.23
CA GLN A 34 1.41 1.04 -21.69
C GLN A 34 2.45 1.17 -22.82
N GLN A 35 3.36 2.15 -22.71
CA GLN A 35 4.49 2.31 -23.65
C GLN A 35 5.38 1.07 -23.71
N VAL A 36 5.54 0.38 -22.59
CA VAL A 36 6.14 -0.94 -22.50
C VAL A 36 5.04 -1.91 -22.03
N PRO A 37 4.54 -2.79 -22.90
CA PRO A 37 3.46 -3.68 -22.53
C PRO A 37 3.92 -4.68 -21.46
N PRO A 38 3.04 -5.08 -20.51
CA PRO A 38 3.34 -6.18 -19.62
C PRO A 38 3.50 -7.48 -20.40
N HIS A 39 4.38 -8.37 -19.93
CA HIS A 39 4.51 -9.72 -20.46
C HIS A 39 3.23 -10.54 -20.24
N GLU A 40 2.61 -10.37 -19.08
CA GLU A 40 1.29 -10.92 -18.75
C GLU A 40 0.56 -10.04 -17.74
N MET A 41 -0.77 -10.11 -17.79
CA MET A 41 -1.67 -9.54 -16.80
C MET A 41 -2.39 -10.68 -16.08
N ILE A 42 -2.41 -10.65 -14.75
CA ILE A 42 -3.07 -11.66 -13.91
C ILE A 42 -4.09 -10.95 -13.03
N VAL A 43 -5.35 -11.31 -13.17
CA VAL A 43 -6.44 -10.87 -12.27
C VAL A 43 -6.74 -12.01 -11.31
N VAL A 44 -6.51 -11.80 -10.02
CA VAL A 44 -6.80 -12.78 -8.98
C VAL A 44 -8.08 -12.37 -8.26
N VAL A 45 -9.12 -13.19 -8.39
CA VAL A 45 -10.41 -12.97 -7.73
C VAL A 45 -10.42 -13.66 -6.37
N ASP A 46 -10.60 -12.87 -5.31
CA ASP A 46 -10.55 -13.36 -3.93
C ASP A 46 -11.93 -13.79 -3.42
N HIS A 47 -12.16 -15.10 -3.38
CA HIS A 47 -13.35 -15.75 -2.79
C HIS A 47 -14.70 -15.12 -3.20
N ASN A 48 -14.83 -14.76 -4.49
CA ASN A 48 -16.06 -14.26 -5.09
C ASN A 48 -16.35 -15.00 -6.40
N PRO A 49 -17.10 -16.12 -6.39
CA PRO A 49 -17.40 -16.90 -7.57
C PRO A 49 -18.11 -16.12 -8.67
N ALA A 50 -19.07 -15.25 -8.31
CA ALA A 50 -19.82 -14.47 -9.29
C ALA A 50 -18.91 -13.48 -10.03
N LEU A 51 -18.01 -12.81 -9.31
CA LEU A 51 -17.00 -11.94 -9.91
C LEU A 51 -16.03 -12.74 -10.79
N PHE A 52 -15.64 -13.96 -10.37
CA PHE A 52 -14.76 -14.83 -11.15
C PHE A 52 -15.40 -15.25 -12.46
N GLU A 53 -16.64 -15.71 -12.47
CA GLU A 53 -17.39 -16.07 -13.66
C GLU A 53 -17.52 -14.88 -14.61
N ARG A 54 -17.92 -13.72 -14.06
CA ARG A 54 -18.05 -12.48 -14.81
C ARG A 54 -16.71 -12.04 -15.43
N ALA A 55 -15.63 -12.08 -14.68
CA ALA A 55 -14.31 -11.67 -15.15
C ALA A 55 -13.76 -12.62 -16.21
N SER A 56 -14.04 -13.92 -16.09
CA SER A 56 -13.62 -14.94 -17.05
C SER A 56 -14.35 -14.86 -18.40
N ALA A 57 -15.57 -14.32 -18.39
CA ALA A 57 -16.40 -14.18 -19.59
C ALA A 57 -16.31 -12.77 -20.23
N GLU A 58 -15.61 -11.82 -19.61
CA GLU A 58 -15.61 -10.41 -20.02
C GLU A 58 -14.59 -10.14 -21.15
N PRO A 59 -15.04 -9.77 -22.35
CA PRO A 59 -14.13 -9.44 -23.46
C PRO A 59 -13.19 -8.27 -23.16
N ALA A 60 -13.62 -7.32 -22.29
CA ALA A 60 -12.77 -6.22 -21.89
C ALA A 60 -11.57 -6.64 -21.01
N LEU A 61 -11.56 -7.85 -20.48
CA LEU A 61 -10.43 -8.47 -19.77
C LEU A 61 -9.62 -9.43 -20.67
N GLU A 62 -9.93 -9.53 -21.96
CA GLU A 62 -9.15 -10.33 -22.91
C GLU A 62 -7.66 -9.98 -22.82
N GLY A 63 -6.79 -11.01 -22.83
CA GLY A 63 -5.34 -10.87 -22.63
C GLY A 63 -4.92 -10.84 -21.15
N ALA A 64 -5.86 -10.74 -20.20
CA ALA A 64 -5.59 -10.97 -18.78
C ALA A 64 -5.98 -12.41 -18.39
N ARG A 65 -5.12 -13.06 -17.64
CA ARG A 65 -5.40 -14.38 -17.08
C ARG A 65 -6.15 -14.23 -15.77
N VAL A 66 -7.41 -14.68 -15.72
CA VAL A 66 -8.24 -14.63 -14.52
C VAL A 66 -8.03 -15.89 -13.70
N LEU A 67 -7.75 -15.74 -12.40
CA LEU A 67 -7.51 -16.81 -11.45
C LEU A 67 -8.42 -16.64 -10.22
N ALA A 68 -8.94 -17.74 -9.70
CA ALA A 68 -9.58 -17.75 -8.39
C ALA A 68 -8.52 -17.93 -7.29
N ASN A 69 -8.59 -17.13 -6.22
CA ASN A 69 -7.83 -17.41 -5.00
C ASN A 69 -8.43 -18.61 -4.28
N THR A 70 -7.70 -19.73 -4.26
CA THR A 70 -8.07 -20.96 -3.54
C THR A 70 -7.33 -21.08 -2.20
N GLY A 71 -6.41 -20.16 -1.92
CA GLY A 71 -5.67 -20.07 -0.65
C GLY A 71 -6.42 -19.29 0.43
N PRO A 72 -5.72 -18.76 1.44
CA PRO A 72 -6.34 -17.94 2.47
C PRO A 72 -7.09 -16.74 1.90
N ARG A 73 -8.27 -16.45 2.43
CA ARG A 73 -9.06 -15.29 2.05
C ARG A 73 -8.36 -14.00 2.45
N GLY A 74 -8.45 -12.97 1.63
CA GLY A 74 -7.91 -11.64 1.84
C GLY A 74 -6.81 -11.27 0.85
N LEU A 75 -6.42 -10.00 0.87
CA LEU A 75 -5.50 -9.40 -0.11
C LEU A 75 -4.15 -10.12 -0.18
N SER A 76 -3.58 -10.51 0.97
CA SER A 76 -2.32 -11.26 1.03
C SER A 76 -2.42 -12.63 0.35
N GLY A 77 -3.53 -13.37 0.58
CA GLY A 77 -3.78 -14.64 -0.10
C GLY A 77 -3.90 -14.48 -1.60
N ALA A 78 -4.65 -13.48 -2.04
CA ALA A 78 -4.81 -13.17 -3.47
C ALA A 78 -3.46 -12.77 -4.12
N ARG A 79 -2.65 -11.92 -3.46
CA ARG A 79 -1.32 -11.57 -3.93
C ARG A 79 -0.41 -12.80 -4.04
N ASN A 80 -0.42 -13.67 -3.04
CA ASN A 80 0.37 -14.91 -3.04
C ASN A 80 -0.06 -15.85 -4.17
N ALA A 81 -1.36 -15.99 -4.43
CA ALA A 81 -1.86 -16.75 -5.57
C ALA A 81 -1.36 -16.17 -6.90
N GLY A 82 -1.37 -14.83 -7.03
CA GLY A 82 -0.80 -14.14 -8.18
C GLY A 82 0.68 -14.43 -8.36
N VAL A 83 1.48 -14.31 -7.29
CA VAL A 83 2.94 -14.62 -7.30
C VAL A 83 3.20 -16.05 -7.77
N ALA A 84 2.47 -17.02 -7.23
CA ALA A 84 2.65 -18.44 -7.56
C ALA A 84 2.39 -18.75 -9.04
N HIS A 85 1.54 -17.99 -9.70
CA HIS A 85 1.17 -18.20 -11.08
C HIS A 85 1.88 -17.26 -12.08
N ALA A 86 2.53 -16.22 -11.61
CA ALA A 86 3.27 -15.28 -12.44
C ALA A 86 4.52 -15.91 -13.04
N ARG A 87 4.91 -15.48 -14.26
CA ARG A 87 6.06 -15.99 -15.02
C ARG A 87 7.14 -14.93 -15.23
N GLY A 88 6.82 -13.65 -15.03
CA GLY A 88 7.74 -12.53 -15.20
C GLY A 88 8.93 -12.56 -14.24
N ALA A 89 10.02 -11.97 -14.65
CA ALA A 89 11.18 -11.72 -13.79
C ALA A 89 10.89 -10.60 -12.77
N ILE A 90 10.02 -9.67 -13.13
CA ILE A 90 9.49 -8.61 -12.29
C ILE A 90 8.01 -8.88 -12.05
N LEU A 91 7.58 -8.78 -10.78
CA LEU A 91 6.19 -8.92 -10.36
C LEU A 91 5.71 -7.54 -9.91
N ALA A 92 4.81 -6.93 -10.66
CA ALA A 92 4.22 -5.63 -10.36
C ALA A 92 2.80 -5.81 -9.82
N PHE A 93 2.45 -5.10 -8.75
CA PHE A 93 1.13 -5.11 -8.13
C PHE A 93 0.43 -3.78 -8.38
N LEU A 94 -0.83 -3.89 -8.76
CA LEU A 94 -1.71 -2.76 -9.01
C LEU A 94 -3.07 -3.08 -8.37
N ASP A 95 -3.67 -2.11 -7.66
CA ASP A 95 -5.01 -2.31 -7.12
C ASP A 95 -6.08 -2.23 -8.23
N ASP A 96 -7.21 -2.88 -8.02
CA ASP A 96 -8.32 -2.96 -8.98
C ASP A 96 -9.05 -1.61 -9.21
N ASP A 97 -8.77 -0.60 -8.36
CA ASP A 97 -9.27 0.77 -8.45
C ASP A 97 -8.17 1.80 -8.77
N ALA A 98 -7.05 1.33 -9.37
CA ALA A 98 -5.92 2.16 -9.76
C ALA A 98 -5.70 2.14 -11.28
N ILE A 99 -5.43 3.31 -11.86
CA ILE A 99 -5.19 3.51 -13.29
C ILE A 99 -3.73 3.95 -13.47
N PRO A 100 -2.87 3.12 -14.06
CA PRO A 100 -1.48 3.48 -14.30
C PRO A 100 -1.37 4.51 -15.44
N GLU A 101 -0.42 5.46 -15.30
CA GLU A 101 -0.07 6.37 -16.40
C GLU A 101 0.60 5.61 -17.55
N PRO A 102 0.55 6.11 -18.81
CA PRO A 102 1.03 5.36 -19.97
C PRO A 102 2.50 4.94 -19.93
N ASP A 103 3.34 5.63 -19.18
CA ASP A 103 4.77 5.34 -19.01
C ASP A 103 5.11 4.61 -17.69
N TRP A 104 4.11 4.19 -16.92
CA TRP A 104 4.27 3.61 -15.58
C TRP A 104 5.23 2.42 -15.57
N LEU A 105 5.02 1.41 -16.44
CA LEU A 105 5.90 0.24 -16.51
C LEU A 105 7.32 0.60 -16.98
N ALA A 106 7.43 1.51 -17.95
CA ALA A 106 8.73 1.98 -18.42
C ALA A 106 9.53 2.61 -17.28
N ARG A 107 8.88 3.45 -16.43
CA ARG A 107 9.52 4.08 -15.27
C ARG A 107 9.91 3.08 -14.18
N LEU A 108 9.09 2.07 -13.91
CA LEU A 108 9.45 1.01 -12.97
C LEU A 108 10.63 0.19 -13.50
N LEU A 109 10.62 -0.19 -14.77
CA LEU A 109 11.69 -0.97 -15.39
C LEU A 109 13.03 -0.21 -15.45
N GLU A 110 13.00 1.11 -15.58
CA GLU A 110 14.20 1.93 -15.53
C GLU A 110 14.93 1.80 -14.18
N ALA A 111 14.21 1.67 -13.08
CA ALA A 111 14.78 1.46 -11.75
C ALA A 111 15.57 0.14 -11.68
N TYR A 112 15.10 -0.91 -12.34
CA TYR A 112 15.73 -2.23 -12.34
C TYR A 112 16.97 -2.35 -13.22
N ARG A 113 17.41 -1.27 -13.89
CA ARG A 113 18.74 -1.21 -14.53
C ARG A 113 19.86 -1.28 -13.51
N ASP A 114 19.65 -0.79 -12.29
CA ASP A 114 20.54 -1.04 -11.18
C ASP A 114 20.24 -2.44 -10.61
N PRO A 115 21.19 -3.39 -10.69
CA PRO A 115 21.00 -4.75 -10.18
C PRO A 115 20.77 -4.80 -8.67
N ARG A 116 21.12 -3.75 -7.93
CA ARG A 116 20.86 -3.64 -6.49
C ARG A 116 19.41 -3.36 -6.19
N VAL A 117 18.62 -2.82 -7.13
CA VAL A 117 17.20 -2.59 -6.91
C VAL A 117 16.45 -3.91 -6.91
N ILE A 118 16.00 -4.35 -5.73
CA ILE A 118 15.23 -5.58 -5.51
C ILE A 118 13.73 -5.32 -5.59
N ALA A 119 13.30 -4.10 -5.28
CA ALA A 119 11.92 -3.67 -5.35
C ALA A 119 11.83 -2.19 -5.76
N ALA A 120 10.76 -1.83 -6.47
CA ALA A 120 10.47 -0.46 -6.82
C ALA A 120 8.97 -0.18 -6.64
N GLY A 121 8.64 1.04 -6.25
CA GLY A 121 7.26 1.49 -6.16
C GLY A 121 7.16 2.95 -6.56
N GLY A 122 5.99 3.38 -7.00
CA GLY A 122 5.79 4.72 -7.54
C GLY A 122 4.79 5.55 -6.76
N ALA A 123 4.53 6.75 -7.30
CA ALA A 123 3.55 7.66 -6.74
C ALA A 123 2.12 7.17 -7.01
N ILE A 124 1.24 7.42 -6.04
CA ILE A 124 -0.18 7.10 -6.10
C ILE A 124 -0.93 8.42 -5.91
N GLU A 125 -1.52 8.92 -6.97
CA GLU A 125 -2.25 10.18 -6.98
C GLU A 125 -3.74 9.94 -6.74
N PRO A 126 -4.40 10.68 -5.83
CA PRO A 126 -5.82 10.49 -5.60
C PRO A 126 -6.64 11.05 -6.76
N LEU A 127 -7.47 10.20 -7.36
CA LEU A 127 -8.49 10.60 -8.32
C LEU A 127 -9.81 10.83 -7.55
N TRP A 128 -10.23 12.08 -7.46
CA TRP A 128 -11.44 12.51 -6.76
C TRP A 128 -12.58 12.77 -7.75
N PRO A 129 -13.48 11.83 -8.03
CA PRO A 129 -14.56 12.03 -9.00
C PRO A 129 -15.50 13.20 -8.66
N ALA A 130 -15.78 13.41 -7.37
CA ALA A 130 -16.59 14.51 -6.87
C ALA A 130 -15.76 15.75 -6.45
N GLY A 131 -14.47 15.76 -6.75
CA GLY A 131 -13.53 16.80 -6.29
C GLY A 131 -13.02 16.54 -4.87
N ARG A 132 -11.80 17.02 -4.60
CA ARG A 132 -11.17 16.93 -3.28
C ARG A 132 -11.96 17.78 -2.26
N PRO A 133 -12.34 17.25 -1.10
CA PRO A 133 -12.94 18.06 -0.04
C PRO A 133 -11.99 19.19 0.36
N ARG A 134 -12.48 20.43 0.42
CA ARG A 134 -11.63 21.61 0.71
C ARG A 134 -10.93 21.56 2.07
N TRP A 135 -11.43 20.76 2.99
CA TRP A 135 -10.83 20.55 4.32
C TRP A 135 -9.77 19.45 4.34
N PHE A 136 -9.70 18.55 3.31
CA PHE A 136 -8.82 17.38 3.31
C PHE A 136 -7.40 17.78 2.93
N PRO A 137 -6.42 17.66 3.86
CA PRO A 137 -5.04 18.07 3.62
C PRO A 137 -4.26 17.02 2.82
N GLU A 138 -3.44 17.46 1.89
CA GLU A 138 -2.60 16.59 1.05
C GLU A 138 -1.56 15.80 1.86
N GLU A 139 -1.19 16.28 3.05
CA GLU A 139 -0.35 15.57 4.00
C GLU A 139 -0.98 14.26 4.47
N PHE A 140 -2.29 14.13 4.40
CA PHE A 140 -3.05 12.96 4.80
C PHE A 140 -3.60 12.14 3.63
N ASP A 141 -3.08 12.27 2.42
CA ASP A 141 -3.51 11.46 1.27
C ASP A 141 -3.30 9.95 1.49
N TRP A 142 -2.41 9.56 2.38
CA TRP A 142 -2.26 8.18 2.84
C TRP A 142 -3.55 7.60 3.47
N VAL A 143 -4.43 8.42 4.03
CA VAL A 143 -5.74 8.01 4.55
C VAL A 143 -6.59 7.35 3.46
N VAL A 144 -6.47 7.83 2.24
CA VAL A 144 -7.19 7.30 1.08
C VAL A 144 -6.33 6.35 0.23
N GLY A 145 -5.18 5.90 0.75
CA GLY A 145 -4.30 4.94 0.08
C GLY A 145 -3.33 5.55 -0.94
N CYS A 146 -3.11 6.86 -0.88
CA CYS A 146 -2.29 7.59 -1.85
C CYS A 146 -0.96 8.08 -1.24
N THR A 147 -0.03 8.47 -2.09
CA THR A 147 1.17 9.19 -1.65
C THR A 147 0.78 10.59 -1.17
N TYR A 148 1.44 11.04 -0.13
CA TYR A 148 1.10 12.29 0.55
C TYR A 148 2.15 13.37 0.30
N ARG A 149 1.81 14.62 0.55
CA ARG A 149 2.76 15.73 0.48
C ARG A 149 3.89 15.52 1.50
N GLY A 150 5.13 15.54 1.03
CA GLY A 150 6.33 15.29 1.85
C GLY A 150 7.07 14.01 1.50
N VAL A 151 6.53 13.16 0.59
CA VAL A 151 7.31 12.06 0.01
C VAL A 151 8.40 12.61 -0.92
N PRO A 152 9.49 11.84 -1.16
CA PRO A 152 10.55 12.26 -2.10
C PRO A 152 10.01 12.60 -3.50
N THR A 153 10.60 13.61 -4.14
CA THR A 153 10.25 14.04 -5.51
C THR A 153 11.22 13.49 -6.58
N ALA A 154 12.28 12.82 -6.14
CA ALA A 154 13.26 12.13 -6.99
C ALA A 154 13.38 10.66 -6.55
N PRO A 155 13.87 9.75 -7.42
CA PRO A 155 14.13 8.37 -7.04
C PRO A 155 14.97 8.28 -5.77
N THR A 156 14.45 7.61 -4.75
CA THR A 156 15.04 7.60 -3.40
C THR A 156 14.91 6.21 -2.77
N PRO A 157 15.98 5.66 -2.16
CA PRO A 157 15.88 4.43 -1.37
C PRO A 157 14.91 4.60 -0.19
N VAL A 158 14.05 3.60 0.00
CA VAL A 158 13.02 3.58 1.05
C VAL A 158 13.00 2.22 1.76
N GLN A 159 12.38 2.17 2.93
CA GLN A 159 12.21 0.92 3.67
C GLN A 159 10.89 0.21 3.36
N ARG A 160 9.93 0.93 2.77
CA ARG A 160 8.58 0.41 2.49
C ARG A 160 8.00 1.00 1.21
N LEU A 161 7.16 0.22 0.58
CA LEU A 161 6.38 0.57 -0.60
C LEU A 161 4.89 0.42 -0.30
N ILE A 162 4.05 1.12 -1.05
CA ILE A 162 2.59 1.07 -0.89
C ILE A 162 2.02 0.04 -1.87
N GLY A 163 1.16 -0.83 -1.38
CA GLY A 163 0.64 -2.00 -2.08
C GLY A 163 -0.04 -1.74 -3.42
N CYS A 164 -0.65 -0.58 -3.58
CA CYS A 164 -1.32 -0.17 -4.82
C CYS A 164 -0.35 0.05 -6.00
N ASN A 165 0.93 0.36 -5.73
CA ASN A 165 1.93 0.66 -6.77
C ASN A 165 3.31 0.19 -6.33
N MET A 166 3.52 -1.11 -6.32
CA MET A 166 4.78 -1.75 -5.94
C MET A 166 5.17 -2.85 -6.93
N SER A 167 6.46 -3.09 -7.06
CA SER A 167 7.02 -4.16 -7.88
C SER A 167 8.25 -4.76 -7.25
N PHE A 168 8.56 -5.99 -7.60
CA PHE A 168 9.64 -6.77 -7.01
C PHE A 168 10.34 -7.61 -8.07
N ARG A 169 11.67 -7.79 -7.96
CA ARG A 169 12.30 -8.94 -8.60
C ARG A 169 11.73 -10.21 -7.98
N ARG A 170 11.56 -11.24 -8.78
CA ARG A 170 11.04 -12.53 -8.28
C ARG A 170 11.81 -13.07 -7.08
N GLU A 171 13.13 -12.93 -7.08
CA GLU A 171 14.02 -13.34 -5.99
C GLU A 171 13.72 -12.64 -4.64
N ALA A 172 12.96 -11.53 -4.63
CA ALA A 172 12.51 -10.90 -3.38
C ALA A 172 11.65 -11.86 -2.54
N PHE A 173 10.89 -12.73 -3.20
CA PHE A 173 10.06 -13.74 -2.55
C PHE A 173 10.88 -14.92 -2.01
N ASP A 174 12.04 -15.20 -2.59
CA ASP A 174 12.98 -16.19 -2.05
C ASP A 174 13.64 -15.67 -0.77
N LEU A 175 13.93 -14.36 -0.73
CA LEU A 175 14.55 -13.71 0.43
C LEU A 175 13.56 -13.45 1.58
N ALA A 176 12.40 -12.91 1.25
CA ALA A 176 11.42 -12.46 2.24
C ALA A 176 10.32 -13.50 2.53
N GLY A 177 10.12 -14.49 1.66
CA GLY A 177 8.96 -15.38 1.68
C GLY A 177 7.72 -14.72 1.08
N SER A 178 6.54 -15.24 1.41
CA SER A 178 5.25 -14.74 0.93
C SER A 178 4.69 -13.59 1.77
N PHE A 179 3.63 -12.92 1.28
CA PHE A 179 2.82 -12.03 2.10
C PHE A 179 2.14 -12.82 3.23
N ARG A 180 2.14 -12.28 4.45
CA ARG A 180 1.53 -12.94 5.61
C ARG A 180 0.03 -12.80 5.59
N SER A 181 -0.68 -13.92 5.47
CA SER A 181 -2.14 -13.92 5.37
C SER A 181 -2.82 -13.50 6.68
N GLU A 182 -2.14 -13.63 7.82
CA GLU A 182 -2.65 -13.27 9.14
C GLU A 182 -2.76 -11.76 9.36
N ILE A 183 -2.10 -10.96 8.52
CA ILE A 183 -2.11 -9.49 8.61
C ILE A 183 -2.64 -8.82 7.33
N GLY A 184 -3.08 -9.62 6.36
CA GLY A 184 -3.74 -9.13 5.15
C GLY A 184 -5.17 -8.64 5.43
N GLN A 185 -5.64 -7.70 4.62
CA GLN A 185 -6.99 -7.17 4.74
C GLN A 185 -8.04 -8.25 4.47
N VAL A 186 -8.93 -8.49 5.44
CA VAL A 186 -10.15 -9.28 5.29
C VAL A 186 -11.32 -8.40 5.74
N GLY A 187 -12.18 -8.00 4.81
CA GLY A 187 -13.33 -7.13 5.12
C GLY A 187 -12.91 -5.77 5.70
N ASP A 188 -13.51 -5.39 6.83
CA ASP A 188 -13.27 -4.11 7.53
C ASP A 188 -12.17 -4.19 8.60
N ASP A 189 -11.32 -5.20 8.58
CA ASP A 189 -10.26 -5.37 9.57
C ASP A 189 -9.34 -4.13 9.62
N LEU A 190 -8.95 -3.76 10.83
CA LEU A 190 -8.05 -2.63 11.10
C LEU A 190 -6.60 -2.89 10.68
N MET A 191 -6.21 -4.16 10.57
CA MET A 191 -4.87 -4.58 10.16
C MET A 191 -4.74 -4.56 8.63
N ARG A 192 -4.26 -3.45 8.07
CA ARG A 192 -4.06 -3.24 6.63
C ARG A 192 -2.61 -2.89 6.32
N SER A 193 -1.69 -3.76 6.63
CA SER A 193 -0.26 -3.44 6.57
C SER A 193 0.58 -4.61 6.05
N ASP A 194 -0.01 -5.49 5.24
CA ASP A 194 0.68 -6.64 4.66
C ASP A 194 1.80 -6.22 3.70
N ASP A 195 1.57 -5.18 2.90
CA ASP A 195 2.56 -4.55 2.04
C ASP A 195 3.71 -3.93 2.85
N THR A 196 3.37 -3.22 3.90
CA THR A 196 4.34 -2.58 4.79
C THR A 196 5.18 -3.63 5.52
N GLU A 197 4.56 -4.68 6.07
CA GLU A 197 5.28 -5.78 6.73
C GLU A 197 6.21 -6.48 5.75
N PHE A 198 5.71 -6.85 4.58
CA PHE A 198 6.49 -7.56 3.57
C PHE A 198 7.70 -6.73 3.12
N THR A 199 7.51 -5.44 2.83
CA THR A 199 8.58 -4.57 2.35
C THR A 199 9.63 -4.27 3.42
N ILE A 200 9.23 -4.08 4.69
CA ILE A 200 10.18 -3.92 5.80
C ILE A 200 10.98 -5.22 6.02
N ARG A 201 10.31 -6.37 6.02
CA ARG A 201 10.95 -7.68 6.15
C ARG A 201 11.92 -7.97 5.01
N LEU A 202 11.55 -7.59 3.77
CA LEU A 202 12.45 -7.66 2.62
C LEU A 202 13.65 -6.73 2.81
N TRP A 203 13.42 -5.48 3.20
CA TRP A 203 14.49 -4.52 3.47
C TRP A 203 15.48 -5.00 4.53
N GLN A 204 14.99 -5.64 5.60
CA GLN A 204 15.83 -6.22 6.66
C GLN A 204 16.68 -7.41 6.19
N ARG A 205 16.28 -8.08 5.10
CA ARG A 205 16.92 -9.30 4.60
C ARG A 205 17.71 -9.13 3.30
N CYS A 206 17.53 -8.01 2.62
CA CYS A 206 18.07 -7.85 1.26
C CYS A 206 19.54 -7.44 1.21
N GLY A 207 20.23 -7.23 2.35
CA GLY A 207 21.65 -6.86 2.41
C GLY A 207 21.93 -5.52 1.73
N ASP A 208 22.83 -5.51 0.75
CA ASP A 208 23.23 -4.29 0.02
C ASP A 208 22.22 -3.87 -1.06
N ARG A 209 21.11 -4.60 -1.22
CA ARG A 209 20.06 -4.26 -2.18
C ARG A 209 19.14 -3.19 -1.62
N VAL A 210 18.42 -2.52 -2.51
CA VAL A 210 17.59 -1.38 -2.17
C VAL A 210 16.16 -1.55 -2.65
N LEU A 211 15.22 -1.03 -1.86
CA LEU A 211 13.88 -0.73 -2.30
C LEU A 211 13.86 0.73 -2.77
N LEU A 212 13.38 1.01 -3.98
CA LEU A 212 13.44 2.34 -4.58
C LEU A 212 12.03 2.93 -4.75
N PHE A 213 11.82 4.13 -4.22
CA PHE A 213 10.65 4.92 -4.58
C PHE A 213 10.94 5.72 -5.85
N VAL A 214 10.10 5.55 -6.87
CA VAL A 214 10.21 6.17 -8.21
C VAL A 214 8.99 7.07 -8.44
N PRO A 215 9.04 8.36 -8.06
CA PRO A 215 7.87 9.24 -8.11
C PRO A 215 7.31 9.46 -9.51
N GLN A 216 8.08 9.16 -10.57
CA GLN A 216 7.64 9.24 -11.95
C GLN A 216 6.77 8.04 -12.39
N ALA A 217 6.87 6.89 -11.72
CA ALA A 217 6.02 5.73 -11.97
C ALA A 217 4.65 5.95 -11.29
N ARG A 218 3.75 6.67 -11.96
CA ARG A 218 2.51 7.16 -11.36
C ARG A 218 1.31 6.27 -11.66
N VAL A 219 0.46 6.12 -10.65
CA VAL A 219 -0.90 5.59 -10.81
C VAL A 219 -1.91 6.54 -10.20
N ARG A 220 -3.12 6.60 -10.76
CA ARG A 220 -4.25 7.35 -10.20
C ARG A 220 -5.19 6.38 -9.51
N HIS A 221 -5.32 6.53 -8.20
CA HIS A 221 -6.18 5.69 -7.36
C HIS A 221 -7.52 6.38 -7.09
N ARG A 222 -8.62 5.70 -7.41
CA ARG A 222 -9.97 6.25 -7.26
C ARG A 222 -10.35 6.36 -5.78
N VAL A 223 -10.70 7.58 -5.37
CA VAL A 223 -11.22 7.85 -4.04
C VAL A 223 -12.74 7.91 -4.10
N THR A 224 -13.40 6.92 -3.49
CA THR A 224 -14.87 6.90 -3.40
C THR A 224 -15.39 8.00 -2.48
N GLU A 225 -16.65 8.42 -2.67
CA GLU A 225 -17.30 9.46 -1.84
C GLU A 225 -17.28 9.11 -0.34
N GLY A 226 -17.48 7.84 0.01
CA GLY A 226 -17.39 7.37 1.40
C GLY A 226 -16.03 7.64 2.03
N ARG A 227 -14.94 7.48 1.25
CA ARG A 227 -13.57 7.76 1.70
C ARG A 227 -13.27 9.27 1.82
N ALA A 228 -14.05 10.13 1.17
CA ALA A 228 -13.91 11.59 1.26
C ALA A 228 -14.55 12.19 2.53
N SER A 229 -15.18 11.37 3.37
CA SER A 229 -15.88 11.82 4.58
C SER A 229 -14.95 12.00 5.79
N TRP A 230 -15.34 12.93 6.69
CA TRP A 230 -14.65 13.12 7.96
C TRP A 230 -14.69 11.88 8.87
N ALA A 231 -15.77 11.10 8.80
CA ALA A 231 -15.92 9.85 9.54
C ALA A 231 -14.85 8.83 9.10
N TYR A 232 -14.68 8.67 7.79
CA TYR A 232 -13.63 7.79 7.24
C TYR A 232 -12.23 8.28 7.60
N PHE A 233 -11.95 9.58 7.47
CA PHE A 233 -10.68 10.18 7.84
C PHE A 233 -10.30 9.82 9.28
N ARG A 234 -11.21 10.06 10.25
CA ARG A 234 -10.97 9.72 11.66
C ARG A 234 -10.72 8.24 11.89
N SER A 235 -11.56 7.38 11.29
CA SER A 235 -11.44 5.93 11.41
C SER A 235 -10.09 5.45 10.88
N ARG A 236 -9.64 5.95 9.72
CA ARG A 236 -8.36 5.58 9.13
C ARG A 236 -7.16 6.11 9.92
N CYS A 237 -7.22 7.34 10.44
CA CYS A 237 -6.17 7.86 11.31
C CYS A 237 -6.00 7.00 12.57
N TYR A 238 -7.11 6.59 13.20
CA TYR A 238 -7.07 5.70 14.36
C TYR A 238 -6.50 4.32 14.00
N ALA A 239 -7.01 3.71 12.93
CA ALA A 239 -6.59 2.39 12.47
C ALA A 239 -5.11 2.37 12.10
N GLU A 240 -4.60 3.43 11.46
CA GLU A 240 -3.19 3.56 11.10
C GLU A 240 -2.31 3.60 12.35
N GLY A 241 -2.67 4.40 13.36
CA GLY A 241 -1.95 4.43 14.62
C GLY A 241 -1.92 3.06 15.31
N PHE A 242 -3.07 2.40 15.38
CA PHE A 242 -3.21 1.06 15.95
C PHE A 242 -2.34 0.03 15.20
N SER A 243 -2.40 0.01 13.88
CA SER A 243 -1.60 -0.89 13.03
C SER A 243 -0.09 -0.64 13.19
N LYS A 244 0.34 0.64 13.29
CA LYS A 244 1.76 0.99 13.54
C LYS A 244 2.27 0.44 14.88
N ALA A 245 1.44 0.44 15.93
CA ALA A 245 1.82 -0.15 17.21
C ALA A 245 2.01 -1.67 17.10
N GLN A 246 1.18 -2.35 16.32
CA GLN A 246 1.33 -3.78 16.05
C GLN A 246 2.56 -4.06 15.18
N MET A 247 2.75 -3.27 14.12
CA MET A 247 3.89 -3.40 13.21
C MET A 247 5.23 -3.20 13.95
N ALA A 248 5.32 -2.18 14.82
CA ALA A 248 6.53 -1.92 15.61
C ALA A 248 6.93 -3.11 16.51
N ARG A 249 6.00 -4.01 16.84
CA ARG A 249 6.27 -5.26 17.56
C ARG A 249 6.78 -6.37 16.66
N LEU A 250 6.27 -6.44 15.43
CA LEU A 250 6.62 -7.51 14.49
C LEU A 250 8.01 -7.29 13.86
N VAL A 251 8.32 -6.04 13.50
CA VAL A 251 9.55 -5.69 12.75
C VAL A 251 10.55 -4.84 13.57
N GLY A 252 10.21 -4.46 14.81
CA GLY A 252 11.01 -3.58 15.66
C GLY A 252 10.59 -2.11 15.55
N SER A 253 10.59 -1.40 16.67
CA SER A 253 10.11 -0.01 16.76
C SER A 253 11.00 0.99 16.00
N ARG A 254 12.28 0.71 15.85
CA ARG A 254 13.23 1.60 15.15
C ARG A 254 12.90 1.65 13.66
N ASP A 255 12.71 0.49 13.04
CA ASP A 255 12.49 0.36 11.60
C ASP A 255 11.02 0.63 11.24
N GLY A 256 10.10 0.21 12.10
CA GLY A 256 8.67 0.43 11.90
C GLY A 256 8.20 1.88 11.95
N LEU A 257 9.01 2.81 12.53
CA LEU A 257 8.65 4.22 12.72
C LEU A 257 9.67 5.21 12.14
N ALA A 258 10.64 4.75 11.36
CA ALA A 258 11.71 5.61 10.87
C ALA A 258 11.20 6.75 9.96
N ALA A 259 10.28 6.45 9.05
CA ALA A 259 9.71 7.43 8.12
C ALA A 259 8.76 8.43 8.80
N GLU A 260 8.18 8.09 9.95
CA GLU A 260 7.24 8.94 10.67
C GLU A 260 7.90 10.14 11.33
N ARG A 261 9.17 10.04 11.69
CA ARG A 261 9.88 11.13 12.39
C ARG A 261 9.95 12.40 11.55
N ASP A 262 10.34 12.27 10.30
CA ASP A 262 10.45 13.41 9.38
C ASP A 262 9.07 13.96 8.99
N TYR A 263 8.11 13.06 8.80
CA TYR A 263 6.72 13.42 8.54
C TYR A 263 6.11 14.24 9.69
N VAL A 264 6.23 13.78 10.93
CA VAL A 264 5.68 14.46 12.11
C VAL A 264 6.45 15.74 12.44
N ALA A 265 7.80 15.73 12.29
CA ALA A 265 8.64 16.86 12.71
C ALA A 265 8.71 17.98 11.67
N ARG A 266 8.53 17.69 10.37
CA ARG A 266 8.69 18.67 9.29
C ARG A 266 7.45 18.82 8.44
N THR A 267 6.90 17.72 7.91
CA THR A 267 5.79 17.78 6.94
C THR A 267 4.52 18.33 7.56
N LEU A 268 4.11 17.82 8.71
CA LEU A 268 2.86 18.27 9.37
C LEU A 268 2.94 19.72 9.85
N PRO A 269 3.99 20.17 10.54
CA PRO A 269 4.09 21.59 10.94
C PRO A 269 4.11 22.53 9.72
N ALA A 270 4.81 22.18 8.64
CA ALA A 270 4.81 22.96 7.41
C ALA A 270 3.42 23.05 6.78
N GLY A 271 2.65 21.94 6.80
CA GLY A 271 1.26 21.88 6.35
C GLY A 271 0.33 22.80 7.14
N VAL A 272 0.45 22.78 8.48
CA VAL A 272 -0.30 23.69 9.38
C VAL A 272 0.03 25.14 9.07
N ALA A 273 1.32 25.48 9.02
CA ALA A 273 1.76 26.84 8.75
C ALA A 273 1.28 27.35 7.39
N ARG A 274 1.35 26.50 6.34
CA ARG A 274 0.84 26.82 5.01
C ARG A 274 -0.65 27.09 5.02
N GLY A 275 -1.47 26.21 5.62
CA GLY A 275 -2.92 26.38 5.68
C GLY A 275 -3.33 27.66 6.44
N LEU A 276 -2.65 27.99 7.52
CA LEU A 276 -2.87 29.25 8.26
C LEU A 276 -2.50 30.47 7.40
N ALA A 277 -1.34 30.44 6.73
CA ALA A 277 -0.90 31.53 5.86
C ALA A 277 -1.86 31.77 4.67
N GLU A 278 -2.35 30.69 4.04
CA GLU A 278 -3.34 30.78 2.96
C GLU A 278 -4.65 31.43 3.42
N SER A 279 -5.09 31.12 4.63
CA SER A 279 -6.31 31.72 5.21
C SER A 279 -6.10 33.19 5.62
N VAL A 280 -4.97 33.54 6.24
CA VAL A 280 -4.65 34.91 6.66
C VAL A 280 -4.46 35.83 5.45
N THR A 281 -3.84 35.32 4.38
CA THR A 281 -3.63 36.09 3.13
C THR A 281 -4.86 36.15 2.23
N GLY A 282 -5.96 35.50 2.61
CA GLY A 282 -7.19 35.45 1.82
C GLY A 282 -7.09 34.59 0.55
N ARG A 283 -5.99 33.87 0.34
CA ARG A 283 -5.80 33.00 -0.85
C ARG A 283 -6.75 31.81 -0.84
N ASP A 284 -6.93 31.17 0.32
CA ASP A 284 -7.90 30.10 0.50
C ASP A 284 -8.41 30.02 1.95
N THR A 285 -9.68 30.37 2.14
CA THR A 285 -10.32 30.34 3.46
C THR A 285 -10.45 28.93 4.05
N ALA A 286 -10.31 27.87 3.25
CA ALA A 286 -10.32 26.50 3.73
C ALA A 286 -8.98 26.07 4.35
N GLY A 287 -7.92 26.88 4.25
CA GLY A 287 -6.62 26.58 4.83
C GLY A 287 -6.67 26.31 6.34
N ILE A 288 -7.46 27.09 7.10
CA ILE A 288 -7.65 26.88 8.53
C ILE A 288 -8.30 25.52 8.83
N ARG A 289 -9.23 25.05 7.99
CA ARG A 289 -9.87 23.73 8.14
C ARG A 289 -8.86 22.62 7.85
N ARG A 290 -7.99 22.79 6.85
CA ARG A 290 -6.89 21.85 6.57
C ARG A 290 -5.91 21.78 7.73
N SER A 291 -5.51 22.92 8.29
CA SER A 291 -4.65 22.97 9.48
C SER A 291 -5.30 22.25 10.68
N GLY A 292 -6.58 22.49 10.93
CA GLY A 292 -7.35 21.77 11.97
C GLY A 292 -7.41 20.25 11.70
N ALA A 293 -7.61 19.83 10.46
CA ALA A 293 -7.61 18.42 10.06
C ALA A 293 -6.25 17.75 10.27
N ILE A 294 -5.13 18.45 9.99
CA ILE A 294 -3.77 17.94 10.26
C ILE A 294 -3.58 17.69 11.77
N LEU A 295 -3.92 18.67 12.62
CA LEU A 295 -3.78 18.53 14.05
C LEU A 295 -4.66 17.41 14.62
N ALA A 296 -5.93 17.35 14.18
CA ALA A 296 -6.85 16.31 14.59
C ALA A 296 -6.38 14.92 14.12
N GLY A 297 -5.93 14.79 12.87
CA GLY A 297 -5.40 13.54 12.32
C GLY A 297 -4.19 13.05 13.08
N LEU A 298 -3.24 13.93 13.42
CA LEU A 298 -2.08 13.60 14.25
C LEU A 298 -2.50 13.11 15.65
N ALA A 299 -3.40 13.82 16.33
CA ALA A 299 -3.88 13.44 17.64
C ALA A 299 -4.60 12.09 17.64
N ILE A 300 -5.48 11.85 16.63
CA ILE A 300 -6.22 10.59 16.50
C ILE A 300 -5.25 9.43 16.18
N THR A 301 -4.26 9.63 15.31
CA THR A 301 -3.26 8.61 15.01
C THR A 301 -2.41 8.28 16.25
N GLY A 302 -2.00 9.28 17.00
CA GLY A 302 -1.30 9.09 18.28
C GLY A 302 -2.12 8.31 19.30
N PHE A 303 -3.42 8.61 19.42
CA PHE A 303 -4.34 7.88 20.30
C PHE A 303 -4.49 6.41 19.83
N GLY A 304 -4.65 6.17 18.54
CA GLY A 304 -4.66 4.81 17.96
C GLY A 304 -3.39 4.03 18.30
N TYR A 305 -2.23 4.68 18.17
CA TYR A 305 -0.94 4.05 18.50
C TYR A 305 -0.86 3.65 19.98
N VAL A 306 -1.23 4.53 20.89
CA VAL A 306 -1.25 4.24 22.34
C VAL A 306 -2.20 3.09 22.64
N SER A 307 -3.41 3.11 22.07
CA SER A 307 -4.40 2.03 22.21
C SER A 307 -3.86 0.68 21.73
N GLY A 308 -3.26 0.63 20.53
CA GLY A 308 -2.66 -0.58 19.99
C GLY A 308 -1.47 -1.09 20.81
N ALA A 309 -0.67 -0.18 21.37
CA ALA A 309 0.44 -0.53 22.27
C ALA A 309 -0.02 -1.15 23.58
N LEU A 310 -1.13 -0.64 24.15
CA LEU A 310 -1.73 -1.16 25.39
C LEU A 310 -2.34 -2.55 25.17
N VAL A 311 -3.18 -2.71 24.15
CA VAL A 311 -3.81 -4.01 23.82
C VAL A 311 -2.75 -5.09 23.68
N GLY A 312 -1.73 -4.83 22.91
CA GLY A 312 -0.71 -5.81 22.71
C GLY A 312 0.15 -6.12 23.93
N ARG A 313 0.30 -5.21 24.92
CA ARG A 313 0.95 -5.54 26.21
C ARG A 313 0.09 -6.51 27.01
N LEU A 314 -1.22 -6.31 27.02
CA LEU A 314 -2.18 -7.18 27.71
C LEU A 314 -2.18 -8.59 27.10
N ASP A 315 -2.13 -8.69 25.77
CA ASP A 315 -2.06 -10.00 25.09
C ASP A 315 -0.74 -10.73 25.37
N ALA A 316 0.38 -10.03 25.42
CA ALA A 316 1.67 -10.59 25.78
C ALA A 316 1.67 -11.11 27.23
N GLN A 317 1.10 -10.35 28.17
CA GLN A 317 0.97 -10.78 29.56
C GLN A 317 0.05 -11.99 29.73
N ARG A 318 -1.08 -12.05 29.00
CA ARG A 318 -1.96 -13.21 28.98
C ARG A 318 -1.27 -14.47 28.46
N ARG A 319 -0.49 -14.35 27.38
CA ARG A 319 0.29 -15.47 26.82
C ARG A 319 1.39 -15.94 27.79
N GLN A 320 2.09 -15.03 28.45
CA GLN A 320 3.08 -15.38 29.47
C GLN A 320 2.45 -16.02 30.70
N GLY A 321 1.30 -15.53 31.17
CA GLY A 321 0.52 -16.14 32.26
C GLY A 321 0.09 -17.57 31.90
N LEU A 322 -0.47 -17.79 30.70
CA LEU A 322 -0.86 -19.12 30.24
C LEU A 322 0.34 -20.06 30.09
N ALA A 323 1.49 -19.58 29.58
CA ALA A 323 2.70 -20.40 29.46
C ALA A 323 3.24 -20.86 30.82
N GLN A 324 3.10 -20.06 31.88
CA GLN A 324 3.48 -20.44 33.24
C GLN A 324 2.57 -21.55 33.83
N TYR A 325 1.32 -21.63 33.36
CA TYR A 325 0.38 -22.69 33.77
C TYR A 325 0.51 -23.98 32.95
N LEU A 326 1.06 -23.92 31.73
CA LEU A 326 1.20 -25.05 30.81
C LEU A 326 2.57 -25.74 30.90
N LEU A 327 3.56 -25.16 31.56
CA LEU A 327 4.84 -25.84 31.83
C LEU A 327 4.68 -26.76 33.05
N PRO A 328 4.98 -28.05 32.94
CA PRO A 328 4.92 -28.98 34.07
C PRO A 328 5.90 -28.51 35.16
N ARG A 329 5.40 -28.32 36.39
CA ARG A 329 6.22 -28.15 37.57
C ARG A 329 7.00 -29.44 37.81
N GLY A 330 8.22 -29.53 37.30
CA GLY A 330 9.07 -30.68 37.55
C GLY A 330 10.26 -30.82 36.61
N ALA A 331 11.23 -29.96 36.75
CA ALA A 331 12.64 -30.24 36.44
C ALA A 331 13.49 -29.15 37.13
N ARG A 332 13.76 -29.37 38.42
CA ARG A 332 14.92 -28.80 39.11
C ARG A 332 15.91 -29.90 39.30
#